data_aebcf13db99d301d56f039c6c81b88f6
#
_entry.id   aebcf13db99d301d56f039c6c81b88f6
#
_cell.length_a   1.000
_cell.length_b   1.000
_cell.length_c   1.000
_cell.angle_alpha   90.00
_cell.angle_beta   90.00
_cell.angle_gamma   90.00
#
_symmetry.space_group_name_H-M   'P 1'
#
loop_
_entity.id
_entity.type
_entity.pdbx_description
1 polymer ?
#
loop_
_entity_poly.entity_id
_entity_poly.type
_entity_poly.pdbx_seq_one_letter_code
_entity_poly.pdbx_strand_id
1 'polypeptide(L)'
;TTLPTALLLQETNSARQTSLSVSTVIENYYLLFSNRQFLLFASNLGLHVSIFFSFLNFLPFAFRELGYTPAEFGVHISLLPAGFVVGNLISRKWTATLGIIKMVRWGSILTVIAISVMAMVAFSGLQSGLALVLPAMIYSLSNGLTMPNASIGAINSVKRSAQGAGSGLAGSLQMLLGSLIASSTILLGAANDVRIGIGVVLGAALVALVAALLLRDDARLAVN
;
A
#
# COMPACT_ATOMS: atom_id res chain seq x y z
N THR A 1 -26.85 9.35 -11.22
CA THR A 1 -25.80 8.96 -12.21
C THR A 1 -25.57 7.44 -12.27
N THR A 2 -26.15 6.61 -11.39
CA THR A 2 -25.95 5.14 -11.35
C THR A 2 -26.88 4.34 -12.27
N LEU A 3 -28.05 4.86 -12.65
CA LEU A 3 -29.01 4.16 -13.51
C LEU A 3 -28.51 3.90 -14.96
N PRO A 4 -27.85 4.85 -15.66
CA PRO A 4 -27.38 4.60 -17.01
C PRO A 4 -26.28 3.55 -17.10
N THR A 5 -25.40 3.47 -16.09
CA THR A 5 -24.30 2.48 -16.04
C THR A 5 -24.82 1.06 -15.82
N ALA A 6 -25.88 0.87 -15.05
CA ALA A 6 -26.50 -0.44 -14.82
C ALA A 6 -27.17 -1.01 -16.09
N LEU A 7 -27.61 -0.14 -17.02
CA LEU A 7 -28.25 -0.54 -18.29
C LEU A 7 -27.23 -0.80 -19.42
N LEU A 8 -26.01 -0.23 -19.33
CA LEU A 8 -24.99 -0.32 -20.37
C LEU A 8 -23.92 -1.39 -20.08
N LEU A 9 -23.76 -1.80 -18.82
CA LEU A 9 -22.79 -2.84 -18.45
C LEU A 9 -23.45 -4.23 -18.61
N GLN A 10 -23.00 -4.96 -19.62
CA GLN A 10 -23.31 -6.38 -19.72
C GLN A 10 -22.65 -7.15 -18.58
N GLU A 11 -23.41 -8.04 -17.93
CA GLU A 11 -22.88 -8.96 -16.92
C GLU A 11 -21.79 -9.85 -17.54
N THR A 12 -20.54 -9.62 -17.13
CA THR A 12 -19.36 -10.37 -17.61
C THR A 12 -19.05 -11.60 -16.75
N ASN A 13 -19.75 -11.78 -15.62
CA ASN A 13 -19.53 -12.92 -14.74
C ASN A 13 -20.34 -14.12 -15.22
N SER A 14 -19.72 -14.97 -16.02
CA SER A 14 -20.31 -16.25 -16.49
C SER A 14 -20.58 -17.29 -15.37
N ALA A 15 -20.02 -17.07 -14.16
CA ALA A 15 -20.18 -17.92 -12.98
C ALA A 15 -21.07 -17.26 -11.90
N ARG A 16 -22.15 -16.58 -12.31
CA ARG A 16 -23.08 -15.95 -11.37
C ARG A 16 -23.66 -17.00 -10.42
N GLN A 17 -23.28 -16.93 -9.15
CA GLN A 17 -23.94 -17.75 -8.12
C GLN A 17 -25.35 -17.19 -7.88
N THR A 18 -26.34 -17.96 -8.22
CA THR A 18 -27.76 -17.60 -8.10
C THR A 18 -28.29 -17.59 -6.67
N SER A 19 -27.52 -18.11 -5.70
CA SER A 19 -27.83 -18.03 -4.26
C SER A 19 -26.53 -17.86 -3.46
N LEU A 20 -26.39 -16.75 -2.77
CA LEU A 20 -25.36 -16.57 -1.75
C LEU A 20 -25.84 -17.26 -0.48
N SER A 21 -25.43 -18.52 -0.27
CA SER A 21 -25.56 -19.15 1.04
C SER A 21 -24.56 -18.58 2.01
N VAL A 22 -24.97 -18.32 3.25
CA VAL A 22 -24.07 -17.87 4.32
C VAL A 22 -22.89 -18.83 4.50
N SER A 23 -23.14 -20.14 4.35
CA SER A 23 -22.07 -21.16 4.40
C SER A 23 -21.02 -20.97 3.31
N THR A 24 -21.43 -20.65 2.08
CA THR A 24 -20.50 -20.37 0.97
C THR A 24 -19.65 -19.13 1.22
N VAL A 25 -20.23 -18.11 1.84
CA VAL A 25 -19.49 -16.89 2.22
C VAL A 25 -18.43 -17.23 3.27
N ILE A 26 -18.80 -17.94 4.32
CA ILE A 26 -17.85 -18.35 5.39
C ILE A 26 -16.74 -19.24 4.81
N GLU A 27 -17.07 -20.19 3.95
CA GLU A 27 -16.09 -21.06 3.29
C GLU A 27 -15.10 -20.25 2.43
N ASN A 28 -15.59 -19.28 1.65
CA ASN A 28 -14.74 -18.40 0.86
C ASN A 28 -13.76 -17.62 1.75
N TYR A 29 -14.23 -17.03 2.86
CA TYR A 29 -13.35 -16.32 3.79
C TYR A 29 -12.34 -17.27 4.45
N TYR A 30 -12.72 -18.45 4.85
CA TYR A 30 -11.80 -19.45 5.39
C TYR A 30 -10.69 -19.81 4.38
N LEU A 31 -11.05 -20.02 3.11
CA LEU A 31 -10.10 -20.29 2.03
C LEU A 31 -9.13 -19.10 1.81
N LEU A 32 -9.63 -17.87 1.92
CA LEU A 32 -8.81 -16.66 1.79
C LEU A 32 -7.80 -16.54 2.94
N PHE A 33 -8.23 -16.73 4.19
CA PHE A 33 -7.33 -16.70 5.36
C PHE A 33 -6.34 -17.87 5.40
N SER A 34 -6.67 -18.99 4.75
CA SER A 34 -5.75 -20.14 4.60
C SER A 34 -4.78 -19.99 3.43
N ASN A 35 -5.00 -19.02 2.54
CA ASN A 35 -4.14 -18.80 1.37
C ASN A 35 -2.97 -17.87 1.70
N ARG A 36 -1.80 -18.46 1.89
CA ARG A 36 -0.58 -17.72 2.25
C ARG A 36 -0.21 -16.64 1.22
N GLN A 37 -0.33 -16.92 -0.08
CA GLN A 37 0.00 -15.94 -1.13
C GLN A 37 -0.94 -14.75 -1.08
N PHE A 38 -2.23 -14.99 -0.94
CA PHE A 38 -3.24 -13.95 -0.76
C PHE A 38 -2.90 -13.04 0.44
N LEU A 39 -2.63 -13.66 1.59
CA LEU A 39 -2.31 -12.90 2.81
C LEU A 39 -1.04 -12.08 2.68
N LEU A 40 -0.01 -12.60 2.03
CA LEU A 40 1.25 -11.86 1.80
C LEU A 40 1.03 -10.64 0.91
N PHE A 41 0.25 -10.78 -0.17
CA PHE A 41 -0.10 -9.65 -1.04
C PHE A 41 -1.01 -8.64 -0.32
N ALA A 42 -2.04 -9.09 0.38
CA ALA A 42 -2.97 -8.24 1.11
C ALA A 42 -2.27 -7.50 2.27
N SER A 43 -1.37 -8.17 2.98
CA SER A 43 -0.54 -7.53 4.01
C SER A 43 0.37 -6.47 3.42
N ASN A 44 0.98 -6.75 2.27
CA ASN A 44 1.82 -5.77 1.57
C ASN A 44 1.02 -4.52 1.20
N LEU A 45 -0.20 -4.68 0.65
CA LEU A 45 -1.12 -3.57 0.39
C LEU A 45 -1.42 -2.75 1.66
N GLY A 46 -1.79 -3.43 2.73
CA GLY A 46 -2.14 -2.77 4.00
C GLY A 46 -0.97 -2.01 4.62
N LEU A 47 0.23 -2.61 4.60
CA LEU A 47 1.44 -1.98 5.15
C LEU A 47 1.88 -0.77 4.32
N HIS A 48 1.79 -0.82 3.00
CA HIS A 48 2.07 0.34 2.16
C HIS A 48 1.09 1.48 2.39
N VAL A 49 -0.22 1.19 2.52
CA VAL A 49 -1.22 2.22 2.84
C VAL A 49 -1.03 2.77 4.24
N SER A 50 -0.63 1.94 5.21
CA SER A 50 -0.37 2.41 6.58
C SER A 50 0.76 3.43 6.65
N ILE A 51 1.83 3.24 5.87
CA ILE A 51 2.93 4.22 5.77
C ILE A 51 2.42 5.55 5.21
N PHE A 52 1.61 5.51 4.15
CA PHE A 52 1.02 6.71 3.56
C PHE A 52 0.14 7.48 4.56
N PHE A 53 -0.78 6.79 5.23
CA PHE A 53 -1.65 7.40 6.24
C PHE A 53 -0.85 7.91 7.45
N SER A 54 0.22 7.21 7.83
CA SER A 54 1.12 7.68 8.89
C SER A 54 1.78 9.00 8.53
N PHE A 55 2.24 9.17 7.28
CA PHE A 55 2.80 10.45 6.83
C PHE A 55 1.78 11.58 6.93
N LEU A 56 0.53 11.34 6.53
CA LEU A 56 -0.54 12.34 6.67
C LEU A 56 -0.84 12.67 8.13
N ASN A 57 -0.59 11.74 9.06
CA ASN A 57 -0.84 11.96 10.49
C ASN A 57 0.28 12.75 11.16
N PHE A 58 1.57 12.42 10.96
CA PHE A 58 2.62 13.02 11.76
C PHE A 58 3.43 14.12 11.04
N LEU A 59 3.56 14.11 9.71
CA LEU A 59 4.32 15.16 9.00
C LEU A 59 3.78 16.57 9.20
N PRO A 60 2.45 16.83 9.31
CA PRO A 60 1.96 18.17 9.58
C PRO A 60 2.52 18.76 10.88
N PHE A 61 2.72 17.94 11.91
CA PHE A 61 3.30 18.38 13.19
C PHE A 61 4.78 18.71 13.02
N ALA A 62 5.56 17.87 12.33
CA ALA A 62 6.97 18.13 12.03
C ALA A 62 7.15 19.43 11.22
N PHE A 63 6.31 19.68 10.22
CA PHE A 63 6.34 20.90 9.44
C PHE A 63 6.01 22.15 10.28
N ARG A 64 5.02 22.03 11.17
CA ARG A 64 4.69 23.12 12.10
C ARG A 64 5.86 23.44 13.04
N GLU A 65 6.57 22.45 13.57
CA GLU A 65 7.77 22.64 14.38
C GLU A 65 8.90 23.33 13.63
N LEU A 66 9.01 23.06 12.32
CA LEU A 66 9.97 23.74 11.43
C LEU A 66 9.52 25.15 11.01
N GLY A 67 8.37 25.63 11.50
CA GLY A 67 7.85 26.97 11.22
C GLY A 67 7.09 27.10 9.88
N TYR A 68 6.79 25.99 9.19
CA TYR A 68 6.00 26.02 7.95
C TYR A 68 4.52 26.25 8.22
N THR A 69 3.89 27.01 7.36
CA THR A 69 2.43 27.20 7.34
C THR A 69 1.72 25.96 6.78
N PRO A 70 0.41 25.75 7.06
CA PRO A 70 -0.37 24.67 6.45
C PRO A 70 -0.38 24.72 4.91
N ALA A 71 -0.33 25.91 4.31
CA ALA A 71 -0.27 26.06 2.86
C ALA A 71 1.06 25.57 2.28
N GLU A 72 2.18 25.91 2.91
CA GLU A 72 3.50 25.43 2.52
C GLU A 72 3.62 23.91 2.70
N PHE A 73 3.08 23.35 3.79
CA PHE A 73 2.96 21.89 3.94
C PHE A 73 2.19 21.27 2.78
N GLY A 74 1.03 21.86 2.40
CA GLY A 74 0.23 21.40 1.27
C GLY A 74 1.00 21.34 -0.05
N VAL A 75 1.84 22.35 -0.31
CA VAL A 75 2.72 22.38 -1.50
C VAL A 75 3.76 21.25 -1.43
N HIS A 76 4.42 21.06 -0.31
CA HIS A 76 5.43 20.00 -0.14
C HIS A 76 4.81 18.60 -0.29
N ILE A 77 3.70 18.33 0.40
CA ILE A 77 3.08 17.01 0.40
C ILE A 77 2.51 16.63 -0.97
N SER A 78 2.25 17.59 -1.87
CA SER A 78 1.81 17.35 -3.25
C SER A 78 2.84 16.59 -4.09
N LEU A 79 4.10 16.53 -3.67
CA LEU A 79 5.13 15.70 -4.30
C LEU A 79 4.86 14.19 -4.15
N LEU A 80 4.12 13.78 -3.12
CA LEU A 80 3.79 12.35 -2.93
C LEU A 80 2.92 11.82 -4.07
N PRO A 81 1.76 12.43 -4.41
CA PRO A 81 0.99 12.03 -5.58
C PRO A 81 1.80 12.03 -6.88
N ALA A 82 2.70 13.00 -7.08
CA ALA A 82 3.56 13.03 -8.25
C ALA A 82 4.48 11.79 -8.31
N GLY A 83 5.13 11.45 -7.19
CA GLY A 83 5.93 10.22 -7.08
C GLY A 83 5.11 8.97 -7.38
N PHE A 84 3.89 8.88 -6.83
CA PHE A 84 2.98 7.75 -7.06
C PHE A 84 2.62 7.58 -8.54
N VAL A 85 2.30 8.68 -9.24
CA VAL A 85 2.01 8.64 -10.68
C VAL A 85 3.20 8.13 -11.47
N VAL A 86 4.41 8.65 -11.19
CA VAL A 86 5.65 8.18 -11.85
C VAL A 86 5.87 6.68 -11.59
N GLY A 87 5.68 6.23 -10.34
CA GLY A 87 5.78 4.81 -9.98
C GLY A 87 4.80 3.93 -10.75
N ASN A 88 3.54 4.37 -10.91
CA ASN A 88 2.53 3.66 -11.69
C ASN A 88 2.90 3.58 -13.19
N LEU A 89 3.43 4.65 -13.76
CA LEU A 89 3.89 4.65 -15.17
C LEU A 89 5.03 3.66 -15.38
N ILE A 90 5.99 3.61 -14.47
CA ILE A 90 7.07 2.63 -14.47
C ILE A 90 6.51 1.21 -14.32
N SER A 91 5.60 1.02 -13.36
CA SER A 91 4.93 -0.26 -13.11
C SER A 91 4.23 -0.78 -14.36
N ARG A 92 3.43 0.06 -15.04
CA ARG A 92 2.75 -0.28 -16.28
C ARG A 92 3.70 -0.81 -17.36
N LYS A 93 4.89 -0.20 -17.49
CA LYS A 93 5.88 -0.59 -18.50
C LYS A 93 6.61 -1.88 -18.14
N TRP A 94 6.95 -2.07 -16.87
CA TRP A 94 7.90 -3.11 -16.46
C TRP A 94 7.23 -4.37 -15.89
N THR A 95 5.97 -4.29 -15.44
CA THR A 95 5.24 -5.46 -14.92
C THR A 95 5.12 -6.58 -15.97
N ALA A 96 4.90 -6.22 -17.25
CA ALA A 96 4.78 -7.20 -18.33
C ALA A 96 6.08 -8.02 -18.55
N THR A 97 7.25 -7.42 -18.31
CA THR A 97 8.56 -8.06 -18.50
C THR A 97 9.12 -8.69 -17.24
N LEU A 98 8.95 -8.03 -16.10
CA LEU A 98 9.55 -8.48 -14.83
C LEU A 98 8.61 -9.35 -13.99
N GLY A 99 7.31 -9.24 -14.22
CA GLY A 99 6.28 -9.93 -13.46
C GLY A 99 5.91 -9.24 -12.15
N ILE A 100 4.73 -9.58 -11.62
CA ILE A 100 4.10 -8.96 -10.46
C ILE A 100 4.99 -9.05 -9.21
N ILE A 101 5.53 -10.23 -8.92
CA ILE A 101 6.30 -10.48 -7.68
C ILE A 101 7.58 -9.67 -7.63
N LYS A 102 8.30 -9.58 -8.73
CA LYS A 102 9.53 -8.76 -8.79
C LYS A 102 9.21 -7.30 -8.57
N MET A 103 8.12 -6.79 -9.16
CA MET A 103 7.69 -5.40 -8.96
C MET A 103 7.35 -5.11 -7.51
N VAL A 104 6.63 -6.02 -6.80
CA VAL A 104 6.34 -5.89 -5.37
C VAL A 104 7.63 -5.92 -4.54
N ARG A 105 8.56 -6.82 -4.84
CA ARG A 105 9.86 -6.90 -4.15
C ARG A 105 10.69 -5.63 -4.34
N TRP A 106 10.87 -5.18 -5.58
CA TRP A 106 11.62 -3.95 -5.89
C TRP A 106 10.99 -2.72 -5.24
N GLY A 107 9.66 -2.59 -5.29
CA GLY A 107 8.95 -1.52 -4.60
C GLY A 107 9.17 -1.58 -3.10
N SER A 108 9.03 -2.75 -2.45
CA SER A 108 9.25 -2.88 -0.99
C SER A 108 10.70 -2.59 -0.59
N ILE A 109 11.69 -2.98 -1.39
CA ILE A 109 13.10 -2.61 -1.16
C ILE A 109 13.28 -1.09 -1.23
N LEU A 110 12.74 -0.46 -2.27
CA LEU A 110 12.82 0.98 -2.45
C LEU A 110 12.11 1.73 -1.31
N THR A 111 11.00 1.20 -0.78
CA THR A 111 10.32 1.74 0.40
C THR A 111 11.24 1.75 1.61
N VAL A 112 11.91 0.64 1.92
CA VAL A 112 12.84 0.57 3.06
C VAL A 112 13.99 1.55 2.88
N ILE A 113 14.57 1.65 1.68
CA ILE A 113 15.63 2.61 1.39
C ILE A 113 15.14 4.04 1.61
N ALA A 114 13.98 4.40 1.06
CA ALA A 114 13.43 5.75 1.18
C ALA A 114 13.18 6.16 2.65
N ILE A 115 12.58 5.26 3.44
CA ILE A 115 12.30 5.55 4.85
C ILE A 115 13.58 5.53 5.69
N SER A 116 14.57 4.71 5.36
CA SER A 116 15.88 4.74 6.02
C SER A 116 16.61 6.07 5.74
N VAL A 117 16.54 6.60 4.53
CA VAL A 117 17.06 7.94 4.20
C VAL A 117 16.31 9.01 5.00
N MET A 118 14.99 8.92 5.10
CA MET A 118 14.20 9.84 5.93
C MET A 118 14.63 9.78 7.40
N ALA A 119 14.88 8.58 7.92
CA ALA A 119 15.38 8.39 9.29
C ALA A 119 16.76 9.06 9.46
N MET A 120 17.71 8.82 8.54
CA MET A 120 19.02 9.47 8.58
C MET A 120 18.91 11.00 8.59
N VAL A 121 18.03 11.57 7.75
CA VAL A 121 17.75 13.00 7.73
C VAL A 121 17.21 13.49 9.08
N ALA A 122 16.23 12.80 9.66
CA ALA A 122 15.64 13.20 10.93
C ALA A 122 16.63 13.12 12.10
N PHE A 123 17.59 12.20 12.06
CA PHE A 123 18.61 12.06 13.09
C PHE A 123 19.84 12.95 12.87
N SER A 124 20.08 13.44 11.65
CA SER A 124 21.19 14.36 11.35
C SER A 124 20.98 15.78 11.85
N GLY A 125 19.78 16.11 12.32
CA GLY A 125 19.42 17.47 12.73
C GLY A 125 19.16 18.43 11.55
N LEU A 126 19.07 17.92 10.32
CA LEU A 126 18.74 18.72 9.15
C LEU A 126 17.27 19.16 9.21
N GLN A 127 17.04 20.43 9.53
CA GLN A 127 15.69 21.00 9.71
C GLN A 127 15.17 21.62 8.41
N SER A 128 14.69 20.79 7.50
CA SER A 128 14.11 21.23 6.22
C SER A 128 12.92 20.37 5.81
N GLY A 129 11.83 21.03 5.42
CA GLY A 129 10.64 20.34 4.91
C GLY A 129 10.94 19.51 3.66
N LEU A 130 11.76 20.01 2.74
CA LEU A 130 12.17 19.26 1.55
C LEU A 130 12.98 18.01 1.91
N ALA A 131 13.85 18.09 2.92
CA ALA A 131 14.66 16.96 3.36
C ALA A 131 13.79 15.81 3.92
N LEU A 132 12.62 16.10 4.47
CA LEU A 132 11.64 15.10 4.88
C LEU A 132 10.76 14.61 3.72
N VAL A 133 10.35 15.50 2.83
CA VAL A 133 9.38 15.17 1.78
C VAL A 133 10.03 14.46 0.58
N LEU A 134 11.28 14.72 0.25
CA LEU A 134 11.94 14.02 -0.86
C LEU A 134 12.03 12.50 -0.64
N PRO A 135 12.46 11.99 0.53
CA PRO A 135 12.37 10.56 0.82
C PRO A 135 10.92 10.04 0.80
N ALA A 136 9.94 10.83 1.29
CA ALA A 136 8.53 10.46 1.24
C ALA A 136 8.00 10.37 -0.22
N MET A 137 8.48 11.23 -1.12
CA MET A 137 8.19 11.14 -2.55
C MET A 137 8.78 9.87 -3.17
N ILE A 138 10.02 9.48 -2.81
CA ILE A 138 10.63 8.22 -3.26
C ILE A 138 9.83 7.02 -2.74
N TYR A 139 9.40 7.05 -1.47
CA TYR A 139 8.46 6.06 -0.94
C TYR A 139 7.17 6.04 -1.79
N SER A 140 6.59 7.18 -2.12
CA SER A 140 5.35 7.25 -2.90
C SER A 140 5.53 6.69 -4.32
N LEU A 141 6.69 6.88 -4.94
CA LEU A 141 7.07 6.22 -6.19
C LEU A 141 7.11 4.70 -6.00
N SER A 142 7.73 4.20 -4.93
CA SER A 142 7.77 2.77 -4.64
C SER A 142 6.38 2.19 -4.39
N ASN A 143 5.50 2.97 -3.78
CA ASN A 143 4.09 2.62 -3.59
C ASN A 143 3.36 2.46 -4.93
N GLY A 144 3.63 3.34 -5.90
CA GLY A 144 3.14 3.22 -7.28
C GLY A 144 3.65 1.96 -8.01
N LEU A 145 4.84 1.48 -7.68
CA LEU A 145 5.35 0.19 -8.18
C LEU A 145 4.64 -1.00 -7.52
N THR A 146 4.37 -0.91 -6.22
CA THR A 146 3.93 -2.05 -5.40
C THR A 146 2.42 -2.26 -5.46
N MET A 147 1.62 -1.21 -5.24
CA MET A 147 0.16 -1.35 -5.01
C MET A 147 -0.59 -2.01 -6.16
N PRO A 148 -0.45 -1.59 -7.44
CA PRO A 148 -1.19 -2.23 -8.53
C PRO A 148 -0.80 -3.70 -8.68
N ASN A 149 0.48 -4.03 -8.50
CA ASN A 149 0.99 -5.40 -8.61
C ASN A 149 0.54 -6.27 -7.42
N ALA A 150 0.57 -5.76 -6.20
CA ALA A 150 0.11 -6.47 -5.02
C ALA A 150 -1.41 -6.71 -5.08
N SER A 151 -2.20 -5.76 -5.58
CA SER A 151 -3.64 -5.90 -5.76
C SER A 151 -3.97 -7.01 -6.78
N ILE A 152 -3.33 -6.98 -7.95
CA ILE A 152 -3.51 -8.03 -8.97
C ILE A 152 -3.02 -9.37 -8.42
N GLY A 153 -1.88 -9.41 -7.72
CA GLY A 153 -1.33 -10.62 -7.11
C GLY A 153 -2.27 -11.23 -6.08
N ALA A 154 -2.91 -10.43 -5.23
CA ALA A 154 -3.90 -10.90 -4.27
C ALA A 154 -5.11 -11.55 -4.97
N ILE A 155 -5.68 -10.89 -5.98
CA ILE A 155 -6.83 -11.39 -6.73
C ILE A 155 -6.48 -12.66 -7.51
N ASN A 156 -5.31 -12.73 -8.13
CA ASN A 156 -4.88 -13.89 -8.92
C ASN A 156 -4.46 -15.09 -8.05
N SER A 157 -4.15 -14.88 -6.76
CA SER A 157 -3.82 -15.98 -5.83
C SER A 157 -5.02 -16.83 -5.43
N VAL A 158 -6.23 -16.40 -5.73
CA VAL A 158 -7.47 -17.08 -5.30
C VAL A 158 -8.24 -17.64 -6.49
N LYS A 159 -9.12 -18.60 -6.23
CA LYS A 159 -10.01 -19.18 -7.27
C LYS A 159 -10.92 -18.09 -7.84
N ARG A 160 -11.25 -18.18 -9.11
CA ARG A 160 -12.10 -17.22 -9.83
C ARG A 160 -13.44 -16.94 -9.12
N SER A 161 -14.05 -17.96 -8.53
CA SER A 161 -15.30 -17.86 -7.75
C SER A 161 -15.14 -17.03 -6.47
N ALA A 162 -13.93 -16.93 -5.89
CA ALA A 162 -13.63 -16.21 -4.65
C ALA A 162 -12.98 -14.83 -4.89
N GLN A 163 -12.73 -14.43 -6.14
CA GLN A 163 -12.02 -13.16 -6.44
C GLN A 163 -12.75 -11.92 -5.93
N GLY A 164 -14.09 -11.90 -5.99
CA GLY A 164 -14.89 -10.80 -5.43
C GLY A 164 -14.75 -10.70 -3.91
N ALA A 165 -14.84 -11.82 -3.19
CA ALA A 165 -14.62 -11.88 -1.74
C ALA A 165 -13.16 -11.51 -1.39
N GLY A 166 -12.20 -11.99 -2.21
CA GLY A 166 -10.78 -11.67 -2.07
C GLY A 166 -10.48 -10.18 -2.22
N SER A 167 -11.06 -9.53 -3.22
CA SER A 167 -10.93 -8.08 -3.43
C SER A 167 -11.50 -7.28 -2.25
N GLY A 168 -12.70 -7.65 -1.77
CA GLY A 168 -13.32 -7.04 -0.60
C GLY A 168 -12.49 -7.21 0.68
N LEU A 169 -11.99 -8.43 0.94
CA LEU A 169 -11.15 -8.72 2.11
C LEU A 169 -9.81 -7.99 2.04
N ALA A 170 -9.15 -7.97 0.87
CA ALA A 170 -7.90 -7.23 0.69
C ALA A 170 -8.08 -5.73 0.96
N GLY A 171 -9.15 -5.12 0.43
CA GLY A 171 -9.50 -3.73 0.70
C GLY A 171 -9.80 -3.45 2.17
N SER A 172 -10.53 -4.35 2.84
CA SER A 172 -10.82 -4.22 4.28
C SER A 172 -9.56 -4.33 5.13
N LEU A 173 -8.69 -5.31 4.86
CA LEU A 173 -7.40 -5.46 5.55
C LEU A 173 -6.49 -4.24 5.30
N GLN A 174 -6.48 -3.71 4.08
CA GLN A 174 -5.75 -2.51 3.71
C GLN A 174 -6.17 -1.30 4.55
N MET A 175 -7.47 -1.07 4.70
CA MET A 175 -7.97 0.05 5.51
C MET A 175 -7.77 -0.18 7.01
N LEU A 176 -7.97 -1.42 7.49
CA LEU A 176 -7.76 -1.78 8.88
C LEU A 176 -6.30 -1.60 9.31
N LEU A 177 -5.35 -2.20 8.58
CA LEU A 177 -3.92 -2.03 8.85
C LEU A 177 -3.49 -0.57 8.68
N GLY A 178 -4.03 0.10 7.64
CA GLY A 178 -3.79 1.51 7.37
C GLY A 178 -4.14 2.38 8.57
N SER A 179 -5.35 2.25 9.09
CA SER A 179 -5.82 3.06 10.22
C SER A 179 -5.14 2.70 11.54
N LEU A 180 -4.95 1.40 11.84
CA LEU A 180 -4.33 0.96 13.09
C LEU A 180 -2.88 1.44 13.22
N ILE A 181 -2.06 1.23 12.18
CA ILE A 181 -0.64 1.63 12.21
C ILE A 181 -0.52 3.16 12.18
N ALA A 182 -1.31 3.85 11.35
CA ALA A 182 -1.29 5.31 11.30
C ALA A 182 -1.72 5.94 12.63
N SER A 183 -2.74 5.40 13.31
CA SER A 183 -3.14 5.87 14.63
C SER A 183 -2.08 5.59 15.69
N SER A 184 -1.39 4.45 15.60
CA SER A 184 -0.32 4.10 16.54
C SER A 184 0.85 5.09 16.49
N THR A 185 1.12 5.75 15.35
CA THR A 185 2.18 6.78 15.27
C THR A 185 1.91 7.93 16.24
N ILE A 186 0.68 8.42 16.28
CA ILE A 186 0.29 9.54 17.15
C ILE A 186 0.22 9.09 18.61
N LEU A 187 -0.35 7.91 18.88
CA LEU A 187 -0.43 7.35 20.24
C LEU A 187 0.96 7.13 20.87
N LEU A 188 1.94 6.79 20.06
CA LEU A 188 3.34 6.63 20.50
C LEU A 188 4.10 7.95 20.65
N GLY A 189 3.50 9.09 20.24
CA GLY A 189 4.09 10.41 20.44
C GLY A 189 4.72 11.05 19.21
N ALA A 190 4.43 10.57 18.00
CA ALA A 190 4.97 11.14 16.76
C ALA A 190 4.53 12.60 16.49
N ALA A 191 3.51 13.09 17.21
CA ALA A 191 3.14 14.50 17.19
C ALA A 191 4.15 15.42 17.89
N ASN A 192 4.95 14.88 18.81
CA ASN A 192 5.97 15.60 19.57
C ASN A 192 7.40 15.30 19.08
N ASP A 193 7.62 14.14 18.48
CA ASP A 193 8.91 13.76 17.89
C ASP A 193 8.68 12.96 16.60
N VAL A 194 8.98 13.57 15.47
CA VAL A 194 8.86 12.96 14.13
C VAL A 194 9.64 11.65 14.00
N ARG A 195 10.72 11.47 14.77
CA ARG A 195 11.55 10.25 14.76
C ARG A 195 10.76 9.01 15.17
N ILE A 196 9.82 9.17 16.10
CA ILE A 196 8.93 8.09 16.53
C ILE A 196 8.04 7.64 15.37
N GLY A 197 7.42 8.58 14.66
CA GLY A 197 6.62 8.28 13.47
C GLY A 197 7.43 7.59 12.39
N ILE A 198 8.63 8.08 12.11
CA ILE A 198 9.57 7.47 11.16
C ILE A 198 9.97 6.05 11.61
N GLY A 199 10.20 5.82 12.89
CA GLY A 199 10.49 4.49 13.43
C GLY A 199 9.35 3.48 13.21
N VAL A 200 8.11 3.90 13.44
CA VAL A 200 6.92 3.06 13.21
C VAL A 200 6.77 2.71 11.72
N VAL A 201 6.88 3.70 10.82
CA VAL A 201 6.77 3.42 9.38
C VAL A 201 7.95 2.63 8.83
N LEU A 202 9.14 2.75 9.41
CA LEU A 202 10.29 1.90 9.07
C LEU A 202 10.01 0.44 9.48
N GLY A 203 9.46 0.21 10.67
CA GLY A 203 9.01 -1.11 11.09
C GLY A 203 7.98 -1.71 10.13
N ALA A 204 6.96 -0.93 9.74
CA ALA A 204 5.98 -1.35 8.76
C ALA A 204 6.61 -1.68 7.38
N ALA A 205 7.57 -0.86 6.93
CA ALA A 205 8.31 -1.09 5.68
C ALA A 205 9.13 -2.37 5.70
N LEU A 206 9.80 -2.68 6.82
CA LEU A 206 10.56 -3.92 7.00
C LEU A 206 9.64 -5.15 6.97
N VAL A 207 8.48 -5.08 7.63
CA VAL A 207 7.48 -6.17 7.59
C VAL A 207 6.93 -6.34 6.17
N ALA A 208 6.67 -5.24 5.44
CA ALA A 208 6.25 -5.28 4.05
C ALA A 208 7.32 -5.93 3.15
N LEU A 209 8.59 -5.60 3.35
CA LEU A 209 9.70 -6.23 2.64
C LEU A 209 9.79 -7.72 2.92
N VAL A 210 9.68 -8.15 4.18
CA VAL A 210 9.66 -9.59 4.53
C VAL A 210 8.49 -10.28 3.85
N ALA A 211 7.28 -9.70 3.88
CA ALA A 211 6.13 -10.25 3.18
C ALA A 211 6.37 -10.38 1.67
N ALA A 212 6.99 -9.37 1.04
CA ALA A 212 7.32 -9.38 -0.38
C ALA A 212 8.37 -10.45 -0.74
N LEU A 213 9.37 -10.65 0.11
CA LEU A 213 10.42 -11.67 -0.10
C LEU A 213 9.88 -13.10 0.04
N LEU A 214 8.86 -13.31 0.88
CA LEU A 214 8.19 -14.59 1.08
C LEU A 214 7.20 -14.98 -0.04
N LEU A 215 6.89 -14.06 -0.96
CA LEU A 215 6.08 -14.36 -2.15
C LEU A 215 6.79 -15.39 -3.03
N ARG A 216 6.01 -16.33 -3.60
CA ARG A 216 6.53 -17.39 -4.48
C ARG A 216 6.02 -17.20 -5.91
N ASP A 217 6.87 -17.50 -6.88
CA ASP A 217 6.50 -17.48 -8.30
C ASP A 217 5.62 -18.71 -8.61
N ASP A 218 4.30 -18.55 -8.49
CA ASP A 218 3.34 -19.54 -8.97
C ASP A 218 2.98 -19.22 -10.43
N ALA A 219 2.88 -20.25 -11.26
CA ALA A 219 2.54 -20.11 -12.68
C ALA A 219 1.19 -19.38 -12.93
N ARG A 220 0.32 -19.33 -11.92
CA ARG A 220 -0.98 -18.61 -11.95
C ARG A 220 -0.84 -17.09 -11.87
N LEU A 221 0.33 -16.56 -11.48
CA LEU A 221 0.63 -15.13 -11.34
C LEU A 221 1.29 -14.55 -12.60
N ALA A 222 1.57 -15.39 -13.60
CA ALA A 222 2.04 -14.93 -14.90
C ALA A 222 0.93 -14.08 -15.55
N VAL A 223 1.29 -12.85 -15.92
CA VAL A 223 0.39 -11.95 -16.66
C VAL A 223 0.24 -12.54 -18.07
N ASN A 224 -0.94 -13.09 -18.39
CA ASN A 224 -1.36 -13.40 -19.75
C ASN A 224 -1.76 -12.12 -20.45
#